data_1bb8ecaabfb336a4384903e2465da0a4
#
_entry.id   1bb8ecaabfb336a4384903e2465da0a4
#
_cell.length_a   1.000
_cell.length_b   1.000
_cell.length_c   1.000
_cell.angle_alpha   90.00
_cell.angle_beta   90.00
_cell.angle_gamma   90.00
#
_symmetry.space_group_name_H-M   'P 1'
#
loop_
_entity.id
_entity.type
_entity.pdbx_description
1 polymer ?
#
loop_
_entity_poly.entity_id
_entity_poly.type
_entity_poly.pdbx_seq_one_letter_code
_entity_poly.pdbx_strand_id
1 'polypeptide(L)'
;MLKKIVLKLKKILNYKATIWFAQKSSSNYRTYLIKNGISVGENVIFRVPKNTSIDVTRPSLITIGSNVDINNHFTIMTHDFSSFVFMNYFHDFVNSSGKVKIGNNIYFGTNVTILKGVEIGDNCIVGAGSLVTNSIPPNSVAAGVPCRVLCTLEDYYKKRKQLQLGEAVEYVHSLIERKGKYEKADLFEEWSVFLTEDDYYKYDEFRIQIDKRLKKDTRMWLGGKRIIPGYEAFKKYIQDINKI
;
A
#
# COMPACT_ATOMS: atom_id res chain seq x y z
N MET A 1 13.90 -44.22 14.47
CA MET A 1 12.85 -43.66 13.59
C MET A 1 11.96 -42.62 14.30
N LEU A 2 11.38 -42.95 15.45
CA LEU A 2 10.43 -42.09 16.20
C LEU A 2 11.02 -40.71 16.57
N LYS A 3 12.26 -40.62 17.11
CA LYS A 3 12.94 -39.38 17.45
C LYS A 3 13.08 -38.40 16.25
N LYS A 4 13.39 -38.94 15.05
CA LYS A 4 13.48 -38.11 13.83
C LYS A 4 12.11 -37.54 13.41
N ILE A 5 11.05 -38.32 13.55
CA ILE A 5 9.67 -37.92 13.26
C ILE A 5 9.23 -36.82 14.22
N VAL A 6 9.45 -36.98 15.54
CA VAL A 6 9.11 -35.97 16.56
C VAL A 6 9.88 -34.67 16.33
N LEU A 7 11.17 -34.75 15.96
CA LEU A 7 11.97 -33.57 15.66
C LEU A 7 11.44 -32.82 14.42
N LYS A 8 11.04 -33.56 13.39
CA LYS A 8 10.43 -32.97 12.16
C LYS A 8 9.09 -32.30 12.47
N LEU A 9 8.25 -32.94 13.27
CA LEU A 9 6.97 -32.38 13.70
C LEU A 9 7.17 -31.09 14.53
N LYS A 10 8.09 -31.08 15.48
CA LYS A 10 8.44 -29.87 16.24
C LYS A 10 8.92 -28.72 15.34
N LYS A 11 9.76 -29.01 14.34
CA LYS A 11 10.20 -27.97 13.37
C LYS A 11 9.03 -27.41 12.57
N ILE A 12 8.11 -28.26 12.11
CA ILE A 12 6.92 -27.83 11.36
C ILE A 12 6.00 -26.98 12.23
N LEU A 13 5.74 -27.39 13.48
CA LEU A 13 4.91 -26.65 14.41
C LEU A 13 5.51 -25.29 14.76
N ASN A 14 6.81 -25.23 15.03
CA ASN A 14 7.51 -23.97 15.28
C ASN A 14 7.48 -23.04 14.07
N TYR A 15 7.65 -23.55 12.86
CA TYR A 15 7.55 -22.77 11.62
C TYR A 15 6.14 -22.19 11.44
N LYS A 16 5.10 -23.01 11.59
CA LYS A 16 3.70 -22.55 11.52
C LYS A 16 3.38 -21.49 12.58
N ALA A 17 3.84 -21.70 13.81
CA ALA A 17 3.66 -20.73 14.89
C ALA A 17 4.38 -19.41 14.60
N THR A 18 5.58 -19.46 14.05
CA THR A 18 6.35 -18.28 13.65
C THR A 18 5.64 -17.46 12.58
N ILE A 19 5.12 -18.12 11.52
CA ILE A 19 4.36 -17.45 10.47
C ILE A 19 3.05 -16.86 11.02
N TRP A 20 2.31 -17.64 11.80
CA TRP A 20 1.08 -17.17 12.41
C TRP A 20 1.29 -15.91 13.29
N PHE A 21 2.37 -15.90 14.09
CA PHE A 21 2.74 -14.74 14.89
C PHE A 21 3.15 -13.54 14.01
N ALA A 22 3.94 -13.79 12.97
CA ALA A 22 4.35 -12.76 12.02
C ALA A 22 3.15 -12.07 11.36
N GLN A 23 2.14 -12.83 10.99
CA GLN A 23 0.95 -12.34 10.29
C GLN A 23 -0.04 -11.55 11.17
N LYS A 24 0.19 -11.46 12.48
CA LYS A 24 -0.70 -10.71 13.39
C LYS A 24 -0.63 -9.19 13.25
N SER A 25 0.51 -8.66 12.81
CA SER A 25 0.68 -7.22 12.61
C SER A 25 1.74 -6.90 11.56
N SER A 26 1.67 -5.70 10.99
CA SER A 26 2.69 -5.18 10.07
C SER A 26 4.09 -5.21 10.68
N SER A 27 4.24 -4.78 11.93
CA SER A 27 5.52 -4.78 12.63
C SER A 27 6.11 -6.18 12.81
N ASN A 28 5.28 -7.16 13.20
CA ASN A 28 5.71 -8.55 13.34
C ASN A 28 6.14 -9.12 11.99
N TYR A 29 5.41 -8.80 10.91
CA TYR A 29 5.72 -9.29 9.58
C TYR A 29 7.03 -8.70 9.05
N ARG A 30 7.25 -7.39 9.25
CA ARG A 30 8.54 -6.75 8.94
C ARG A 30 9.69 -7.44 9.69
N THR A 31 9.54 -7.66 10.99
CA THR A 31 10.55 -8.35 11.81
C THR A 31 10.83 -9.77 11.31
N TYR A 32 9.80 -10.49 10.90
CA TYR A 32 9.91 -11.82 10.32
C TYR A 32 10.73 -11.79 9.01
N LEU A 33 10.47 -10.86 8.10
CA LEU A 33 11.20 -10.72 6.85
C LEU A 33 12.68 -10.42 7.08
N ILE A 34 13.00 -9.48 7.99
CA ILE A 34 14.37 -9.12 8.34
C ILE A 34 15.11 -10.33 8.96
N LYS A 35 14.48 -11.07 9.87
CA LYS A 35 15.06 -12.27 10.47
C LYS A 35 15.33 -13.39 9.44
N ASN A 36 14.59 -13.41 8.34
CA ASN A 36 14.83 -14.32 7.22
C ASN A 36 15.88 -13.79 6.23
N GLY A 37 16.46 -12.61 6.44
CA GLY A 37 17.55 -12.08 5.62
C GLY A 37 17.10 -11.13 4.50
N ILE A 38 15.83 -10.70 4.46
CA ILE A 38 15.35 -9.68 3.54
C ILE A 38 15.72 -8.30 4.10
N SER A 39 16.25 -7.42 3.24
CA SER A 39 16.46 -6.02 3.60
C SER A 39 15.14 -5.25 3.55
N VAL A 40 14.69 -4.74 4.71
CA VAL A 40 13.44 -3.96 4.82
C VAL A 40 13.69 -2.68 5.60
N GLY A 41 13.50 -1.55 4.94
CA GLY A 41 13.67 -0.21 5.49
C GLY A 41 12.67 0.14 6.59
N GLU A 42 12.66 1.40 7.00
CA GLU A 42 11.79 1.92 8.05
C GLU A 42 10.41 2.29 7.51
N ASN A 43 9.42 2.30 8.39
CA ASN A 43 8.05 2.71 8.07
C ASN A 43 7.46 1.94 6.87
N VAL A 44 7.71 0.63 6.82
CA VAL A 44 7.07 -0.28 5.85
C VAL A 44 5.80 -0.84 6.48
N ILE A 45 4.66 -0.57 5.84
CA ILE A 45 3.33 -0.94 6.32
C ILE A 45 2.80 -2.07 5.45
N PHE A 46 2.55 -3.23 6.05
CA PHE A 46 1.79 -4.33 5.45
C PHE A 46 0.36 -4.25 5.99
N ARG A 47 -0.60 -3.80 5.17
CA ARG A 47 -1.98 -3.58 5.64
C ARG A 47 -2.67 -4.89 6.01
N VAL A 48 -2.39 -5.96 5.28
CA VAL A 48 -2.93 -7.30 5.54
C VAL A 48 -1.80 -8.34 5.45
N PRO A 49 -0.98 -8.51 6.50
CA PRO A 49 0.19 -9.40 6.46
C PRO A 49 -0.15 -10.85 6.11
N LYS A 50 -1.31 -11.35 6.53
CA LYS A 50 -1.76 -12.73 6.25
C LYS A 50 -1.99 -13.03 4.76
N ASN A 51 -2.24 -12.00 3.97
CA ASN A 51 -2.47 -12.10 2.53
C ASN A 51 -1.27 -11.57 1.72
N THR A 52 -0.12 -11.38 2.37
CA THR A 52 1.12 -10.95 1.73
C THR A 52 2.04 -12.15 1.54
N SER A 53 2.50 -12.36 0.31
CA SER A 53 3.41 -13.45 -0.08
C SER A 53 4.73 -12.88 -0.58
N ILE A 54 5.77 -13.00 0.23
CA ILE A 54 7.13 -12.58 -0.14
C ILE A 54 8.03 -13.80 -0.12
N ASP A 55 8.77 -14.02 -1.21
CA ASP A 55 9.64 -15.17 -1.36
C ASP A 55 10.81 -15.14 -0.37
N VAL A 56 10.64 -15.87 0.73
CA VAL A 56 11.67 -16.02 1.77
C VAL A 56 12.67 -17.15 1.49
N THR A 57 12.55 -17.84 0.35
CA THR A 57 13.50 -18.91 -0.02
C THR A 57 14.81 -18.37 -0.58
N ARG A 58 14.79 -17.14 -1.13
CA ARG A 58 15.95 -16.41 -1.65
C ARG A 58 16.00 -14.97 -1.11
N PRO A 59 16.09 -14.81 0.21
CA PRO A 59 15.86 -13.51 0.86
C PRO A 59 16.88 -12.44 0.47
N SER A 60 18.11 -12.83 0.17
CA SER A 60 19.17 -11.90 -0.29
C SER A 60 18.88 -11.23 -1.65
N LEU A 61 17.89 -11.74 -2.39
CA LEU A 61 17.46 -11.15 -3.67
C LEU A 61 16.39 -10.06 -3.49
N ILE A 62 15.91 -9.80 -2.26
CA ILE A 62 14.84 -8.84 -2.01
C ILE A 62 15.32 -7.67 -1.16
N THR A 63 15.07 -6.47 -1.66
CA THR A 63 15.27 -5.23 -0.91
C THR A 63 14.00 -4.40 -0.97
N ILE A 64 13.51 -3.94 0.18
CA ILE A 64 12.38 -3.01 0.31
C ILE A 64 12.89 -1.77 1.04
N GLY A 65 12.77 -0.61 0.44
CA GLY A 65 13.16 0.67 1.01
C GLY A 65 12.26 1.13 2.16
N SER A 66 12.33 2.42 2.49
CA SER A 66 11.58 3.03 3.58
C SER A 66 10.31 3.75 3.07
N ASN A 67 9.34 3.96 3.98
CA ASN A 67 8.05 4.61 3.68
C ASN A 67 7.27 3.90 2.57
N VAL A 68 7.12 2.59 2.68
CA VAL A 68 6.42 1.76 1.70
C VAL A 68 5.10 1.27 2.30
N ASP A 69 4.00 1.56 1.62
CA ASP A 69 2.65 1.13 2.00
C ASP A 69 2.17 0.02 1.07
N ILE A 70 1.97 -1.16 1.61
CA ILE A 70 1.63 -2.39 0.88
C ILE A 70 0.22 -2.83 1.26
N ASN A 71 -0.66 -2.82 0.27
CA ASN A 71 -2.05 -3.21 0.48
C ASN A 71 -2.24 -4.74 0.40
N ASN A 72 -3.49 -5.17 0.41
CA ASN A 72 -3.91 -6.57 0.46
C ASN A 72 -3.51 -7.35 -0.80
N HIS A 73 -3.23 -8.66 -0.65
CA HIS A 73 -2.85 -9.58 -1.74
C HIS A 73 -1.61 -9.14 -2.52
N PHE A 74 -0.54 -8.83 -1.81
CA PHE A 74 0.73 -8.44 -2.40
C PHE A 74 1.68 -9.63 -2.52
N THR A 75 2.34 -9.77 -3.69
CA THR A 75 3.26 -10.89 -3.96
C THR A 75 4.58 -10.41 -4.53
N ILE A 76 5.70 -10.92 -4.01
CA ILE A 76 7.04 -10.81 -4.62
C ILE A 76 7.54 -12.21 -4.97
N MET A 77 7.94 -12.40 -6.21
CA MET A 77 8.55 -13.63 -6.73
C MET A 77 9.99 -13.34 -7.19
N THR A 78 10.96 -14.06 -6.62
CA THR A 78 12.38 -13.95 -7.02
C THR A 78 12.83 -15.04 -7.97
N HIS A 79 12.00 -16.05 -8.20
CA HIS A 79 12.29 -17.18 -9.08
C HIS A 79 10.99 -17.79 -9.62
N ASP A 80 11.13 -18.61 -10.62
CA ASP A 80 10.07 -19.50 -11.11
C ASP A 80 10.63 -20.93 -11.30
N PHE A 81 9.76 -21.87 -11.60
CA PHE A 81 10.11 -23.26 -11.87
C PHE A 81 9.85 -23.67 -13.32
N SER A 82 10.17 -22.78 -14.28
CA SER A 82 10.09 -23.07 -15.72
C SER A 82 10.99 -24.24 -16.13
N SER A 83 12.05 -24.53 -15.36
CA SER A 83 12.88 -25.72 -15.54
C SER A 83 12.11 -27.04 -15.48
N PHE A 84 10.89 -27.07 -14.91
CA PHE A 84 10.02 -28.23 -15.00
C PHE A 84 9.74 -28.64 -16.46
N VAL A 85 9.49 -27.66 -17.32
CA VAL A 85 9.27 -27.92 -18.76
C VAL A 85 10.60 -28.30 -19.44
N PHE A 86 11.67 -27.59 -19.12
CA PHE A 86 13.00 -27.81 -19.72
C PHE A 86 13.54 -29.21 -19.41
N MET A 87 13.39 -29.68 -18.16
CA MET A 87 13.78 -31.02 -17.77
C MET A 87 13.05 -32.11 -18.57
N ASN A 88 11.75 -31.90 -18.81
CA ASN A 88 10.93 -32.88 -19.53
C ASN A 88 11.17 -32.86 -21.03
N TYR A 89 11.46 -31.72 -21.63
CA TYR A 89 11.57 -31.54 -23.08
C TYR A 89 13.03 -31.57 -23.56
N PHE A 90 13.92 -30.86 -22.86
CA PHE A 90 15.34 -30.77 -23.25
C PHE A 90 16.25 -31.64 -22.42
N HIS A 91 15.75 -32.37 -21.40
CA HIS A 91 16.53 -33.12 -20.43
C HIS A 91 17.61 -32.26 -19.72
N ASP A 92 17.32 -30.96 -19.52
CA ASP A 92 18.23 -29.98 -18.93
C ASP A 92 17.56 -29.19 -17.81
N PHE A 93 18.34 -28.83 -16.80
CA PHE A 93 17.89 -28.03 -15.67
C PHE A 93 18.44 -26.62 -15.79
N VAL A 94 17.58 -25.66 -16.13
CA VAL A 94 17.94 -24.25 -16.28
C VAL A 94 17.29 -23.42 -15.18
N ASN A 95 18.12 -22.83 -14.31
CA ASN A 95 17.65 -21.97 -13.23
C ASN A 95 17.06 -20.65 -13.75
N SER A 96 16.08 -20.14 -13.01
CA SER A 96 15.42 -18.89 -13.30
C SER A 96 15.24 -18.09 -12.01
N SER A 97 16.06 -17.06 -11.80
CA SER A 97 15.97 -16.17 -10.63
C SER A 97 16.42 -14.74 -10.95
N GLY A 98 16.01 -13.77 -10.12
CA GLY A 98 16.41 -12.39 -10.27
C GLY A 98 16.11 -11.56 -9.02
N LYS A 99 16.87 -10.49 -8.83
CA LYS A 99 16.66 -9.55 -7.73
C LYS A 99 15.35 -8.80 -7.90
N VAL A 100 14.72 -8.47 -6.77
CA VAL A 100 13.62 -7.50 -6.70
C VAL A 100 14.05 -6.38 -5.76
N LYS A 101 14.06 -5.15 -6.27
CA LYS A 101 14.41 -3.97 -5.49
C LYS A 101 13.23 -2.98 -5.51
N ILE A 102 12.77 -2.62 -4.34
CA ILE A 102 11.73 -1.63 -4.12
C ILE A 102 12.39 -0.43 -3.43
N GLY A 103 12.26 0.75 -4.02
CA GLY A 103 12.80 2.01 -3.51
C GLY A 103 12.01 2.56 -2.32
N ASN A 104 12.07 3.87 -2.12
CA ASN A 104 11.46 4.57 -1.00
C ASN A 104 10.19 5.32 -1.42
N ASN A 105 9.30 5.59 -0.45
CA ASN A 105 8.09 6.37 -0.66
C ASN A 105 7.20 5.79 -1.76
N ILE A 106 6.72 4.56 -1.56
CA ILE A 106 5.95 3.82 -2.57
C ILE A 106 4.62 3.37 -1.98
N TYR A 107 3.57 3.48 -2.78
CA TYR A 107 2.27 2.89 -2.51
C TYR A 107 1.97 1.78 -3.49
N PHE A 108 1.58 0.62 -2.96
CA PHE A 108 1.04 -0.50 -3.73
C PHE A 108 -0.45 -0.67 -3.47
N GLY A 109 -1.25 -0.65 -4.52
CA GLY A 109 -2.66 -1.00 -4.48
C GLY A 109 -2.89 -2.48 -4.13
N THR A 110 -4.15 -2.86 -4.03
CA THR A 110 -4.56 -4.25 -3.77
C THR A 110 -4.21 -5.17 -4.95
N ASN A 111 -3.82 -6.42 -4.67
CA ASN A 111 -3.57 -7.46 -5.66
C ASN A 111 -2.44 -7.11 -6.65
N VAL A 112 -1.27 -6.73 -6.12
CA VAL A 112 -0.07 -6.44 -6.92
C VAL A 112 0.90 -7.60 -6.83
N THR A 113 1.39 -8.03 -8.00
CA THR A 113 2.44 -9.06 -8.12
C THR A 113 3.67 -8.47 -8.79
N ILE A 114 4.85 -8.65 -8.16
CA ILE A 114 6.15 -8.23 -8.69
C ILE A 114 6.96 -9.46 -9.05
N LEU A 115 7.40 -9.54 -10.29
CA LEU A 115 8.22 -10.64 -10.78
C LEU A 115 9.71 -10.37 -10.56
N LYS A 116 10.49 -11.44 -10.66
CA LYS A 116 11.95 -11.41 -10.59
C LYS A 116 12.57 -10.44 -11.60
N GLY A 117 13.70 -9.84 -11.24
CA GLY A 117 14.45 -8.90 -12.09
C GLY A 117 13.90 -7.47 -12.09
N VAL A 118 12.86 -7.17 -11.31
CA VAL A 118 12.21 -5.85 -11.27
C VAL A 118 12.87 -4.94 -10.26
N GLU A 119 13.13 -3.71 -10.68
CA GLU A 119 13.48 -2.58 -9.80
C GLU A 119 12.40 -1.50 -9.90
N ILE A 120 11.87 -1.05 -8.76
CA ILE A 120 10.92 0.07 -8.66
C ILE A 120 11.64 1.23 -7.99
N GLY A 121 11.73 2.35 -8.70
CA GLY A 121 12.37 3.58 -8.21
C GLY A 121 11.59 4.24 -7.08
N ASP A 122 12.16 5.30 -6.52
CA ASP A 122 11.54 6.08 -5.44
C ASP A 122 10.31 6.86 -5.92
N ASN A 123 9.42 7.21 -4.98
CA ASN A 123 8.23 8.04 -5.22
C ASN A 123 7.30 7.45 -6.29
N CYS A 124 6.93 6.18 -6.15
CA CYS A 124 6.08 5.50 -7.11
C CYS A 124 4.72 5.10 -6.53
N ILE A 125 3.72 5.10 -7.39
CA ILE A 125 2.40 4.53 -7.12
C ILE A 125 2.18 3.37 -8.08
N VAL A 126 1.90 2.18 -7.55
CA VAL A 126 1.53 1.01 -8.35
C VAL A 126 0.06 0.71 -8.11
N GLY A 127 -0.75 0.83 -9.15
CA GLY A 127 -2.20 0.65 -9.10
C GLY A 127 -2.62 -0.77 -8.75
N ALA A 128 -3.84 -0.91 -8.25
CA ALA A 128 -4.42 -2.22 -7.90
C ALA A 128 -4.50 -3.16 -9.12
N GLY A 129 -4.37 -4.47 -8.87
CA GLY A 129 -4.44 -5.50 -9.91
C GLY A 129 -3.22 -5.58 -10.84
N SER A 130 -2.11 -4.92 -10.51
CA SER A 130 -0.95 -4.84 -11.40
C SER A 130 -0.06 -6.07 -11.37
N LEU A 131 0.39 -6.51 -12.56
CA LEU A 131 1.47 -7.49 -12.72
C LEU A 131 2.74 -6.78 -13.22
N VAL A 132 3.68 -6.54 -12.29
CA VAL A 132 4.92 -5.82 -12.59
C VAL A 132 5.96 -6.79 -13.13
N THR A 133 6.18 -6.73 -14.44
CA THR A 133 7.11 -7.58 -15.20
C THR A 133 8.40 -6.86 -15.60
N ASN A 134 8.39 -5.53 -15.56
CA ASN A 134 9.50 -4.66 -15.94
C ASN A 134 9.73 -3.60 -14.87
N SER A 135 10.93 -3.07 -14.79
CA SER A 135 11.29 -2.01 -13.83
C SER A 135 10.49 -0.74 -14.08
N ILE A 136 10.19 -0.02 -12.99
CA ILE A 136 9.45 1.23 -12.97
C ILE A 136 10.40 2.36 -12.57
N PRO A 137 10.58 3.39 -13.40
CA PRO A 137 11.45 4.53 -13.08
C PRO A 137 10.89 5.32 -11.87
N PRO A 138 11.73 6.08 -11.16
CA PRO A 138 11.27 6.91 -10.05
C PRO A 138 10.26 7.97 -10.50
N ASN A 139 9.48 8.50 -9.54
CA ASN A 139 8.48 9.54 -9.74
C ASN A 139 7.38 9.15 -10.75
N SER A 140 6.95 7.90 -10.71
CA SER A 140 6.01 7.32 -11.69
C SER A 140 4.75 6.78 -11.04
N VAL A 141 3.66 6.84 -11.81
CA VAL A 141 2.43 6.10 -11.56
C VAL A 141 2.31 5.01 -12.61
N ALA A 142 2.22 3.76 -12.18
CA ALA A 142 2.16 2.60 -13.06
C ALA A 142 0.99 1.68 -12.68
N ALA A 143 0.37 1.03 -13.66
CA ALA A 143 -0.68 0.04 -13.41
C ALA A 143 -0.87 -0.92 -14.60
N GLY A 144 -1.67 -1.96 -14.37
CA GLY A 144 -2.18 -2.87 -15.42
C GLY A 144 -1.48 -4.22 -15.49
N VAL A 145 -1.92 -5.04 -16.44
CA VAL A 145 -1.40 -6.39 -16.72
C VAL A 145 -1.09 -6.51 -18.21
N PRO A 146 0.17 -6.49 -18.59
CA PRO A 146 1.35 -6.21 -17.80
C PRO A 146 1.40 -4.75 -17.34
N CYS A 147 2.00 -4.48 -16.18
CA CYS A 147 2.12 -3.13 -15.62
C CYS A 147 2.95 -2.22 -16.53
N ARG A 148 2.44 -1.00 -16.74
CA ARG A 148 3.10 0.06 -17.53
C ARG A 148 3.04 1.38 -16.79
N VAL A 149 4.03 2.24 -17.00
CA VAL A 149 3.99 3.63 -16.55
C VAL A 149 2.87 4.34 -17.31
N LEU A 150 1.99 4.98 -16.56
CA LEU A 150 0.82 5.70 -17.09
C LEU A 150 1.08 7.21 -17.18
N CYS A 151 1.73 7.77 -16.16
CA CYS A 151 2.06 9.19 -16.09
C CYS A 151 3.14 9.44 -15.02
N THR A 152 3.61 10.67 -14.93
CA THR A 152 4.47 11.11 -13.84
C THR A 152 3.68 11.24 -12.53
N LEU A 153 4.36 11.15 -11.39
CA LEU A 153 3.74 11.39 -10.08
C LEU A 153 3.18 12.81 -9.99
N GLU A 154 3.86 13.80 -10.57
CA GLU A 154 3.43 15.19 -10.58
C GLU A 154 2.12 15.38 -11.36
N ASP A 155 1.99 14.81 -12.54
CA ASP A 155 0.77 14.90 -13.35
C ASP A 155 -0.40 14.22 -12.65
N TYR A 156 -0.14 13.06 -12.04
CA TYR A 156 -1.15 12.37 -11.22
C TYR A 156 -1.58 13.22 -10.03
N TYR A 157 -0.65 13.86 -9.32
CA TYR A 157 -0.97 14.76 -8.22
C TYR A 157 -1.84 15.93 -8.67
N LYS A 158 -1.48 16.60 -9.78
CA LYS A 158 -2.28 17.69 -10.36
C LYS A 158 -3.70 17.22 -10.69
N LYS A 159 -3.84 16.08 -11.34
CA LYS A 159 -5.13 15.47 -11.64
C LYS A 159 -5.95 15.21 -10.37
N ARG A 160 -5.35 14.63 -9.34
CA ARG A 160 -6.03 14.35 -8.07
C ARG A 160 -6.49 15.63 -7.37
N LYS A 161 -5.67 16.70 -7.41
CA LYS A 161 -6.04 18.02 -6.87
C LYS A 161 -7.24 18.62 -7.57
N GLN A 162 -7.41 18.42 -8.86
CA GLN A 162 -8.56 18.90 -9.61
C GLN A 162 -9.85 18.12 -9.31
N LEU A 163 -9.74 16.81 -9.10
CA LEU A 163 -10.90 15.94 -8.93
C LEU A 163 -11.45 15.90 -7.49
N GLN A 164 -10.61 16.15 -6.48
CA GLN A 164 -10.94 15.86 -5.08
C GLN A 164 -12.19 16.62 -4.58
N LEU A 165 -12.50 17.83 -5.06
CA LEU A 165 -13.70 18.57 -4.64
C LEU A 165 -14.96 17.89 -5.19
N GLY A 166 -14.97 17.56 -6.47
CA GLY A 166 -16.12 16.87 -7.09
C GLY A 166 -16.42 15.54 -6.41
N GLU A 167 -15.38 14.76 -6.12
CA GLU A 167 -15.50 13.47 -5.40
C GLU A 167 -16.05 13.65 -3.98
N ALA A 168 -15.61 14.68 -3.26
CA ALA A 168 -16.14 14.99 -1.93
C ALA A 168 -17.62 15.40 -1.97
N VAL A 169 -18.02 16.19 -2.97
CA VAL A 169 -19.42 16.56 -3.19
C VAL A 169 -20.27 15.34 -3.51
N GLU A 170 -19.82 14.48 -4.44
CA GLU A 170 -20.51 13.25 -4.80
C GLU A 170 -20.71 12.34 -3.56
N TYR A 171 -19.66 12.21 -2.74
CA TYR A 171 -19.76 11.46 -1.50
C TYR A 171 -20.82 12.03 -0.53
N VAL A 172 -20.83 13.34 -0.32
CA VAL A 172 -21.84 14.00 0.53
C VAL A 172 -23.24 13.78 -0.02
N HIS A 173 -23.45 13.94 -1.33
CA HIS A 173 -24.75 13.68 -1.96
C HIS A 173 -25.21 12.23 -1.71
N SER A 174 -24.30 11.25 -1.87
CA SER A 174 -24.62 9.84 -1.60
C SER A 174 -25.05 9.60 -0.14
N LEU A 175 -24.47 10.32 0.82
CA LEU A 175 -24.87 10.26 2.21
C LEU A 175 -26.26 10.84 2.43
N ILE A 176 -26.56 11.99 1.83
CA ILE A 176 -27.88 12.66 1.92
C ILE A 176 -28.95 11.75 1.32
N GLU A 177 -28.72 11.17 0.14
CA GLU A 177 -29.64 10.24 -0.51
C GLU A 177 -29.94 9.01 0.34
N ARG A 178 -28.94 8.43 0.99
CA ARG A 178 -29.10 7.18 1.76
C ARG A 178 -29.54 7.37 3.20
N LYS A 179 -29.08 8.46 3.86
CA LYS A 179 -29.30 8.69 5.30
C LYS A 179 -30.16 9.93 5.57
N GLY A 180 -30.53 10.73 4.56
CA GLY A 180 -31.22 12.02 4.70
C GLY A 180 -30.32 13.16 5.20
N LYS A 181 -29.11 12.89 5.64
CA LYS A 181 -28.14 13.87 6.17
C LYS A 181 -26.73 13.33 6.13
N TYR A 182 -25.75 14.20 6.40
CA TYR A 182 -24.38 13.80 6.73
C TYR A 182 -23.95 14.48 8.05
N GLU A 183 -22.98 13.87 8.71
CA GLU A 183 -22.38 14.36 9.96
C GLU A 183 -20.88 14.63 9.75
N LYS A 184 -20.23 15.38 10.68
CA LYS A 184 -18.78 15.64 10.59
C LYS A 184 -17.95 14.37 10.49
N ALA A 185 -18.34 13.33 11.25
CA ALA A 185 -17.64 12.05 11.24
C ALA A 185 -17.67 11.35 9.87
N ASP A 186 -18.72 11.55 9.09
CA ASP A 186 -18.82 11.01 7.73
C ASP A 186 -17.80 11.67 6.78
N LEU A 187 -17.40 12.92 7.02
CA LEU A 187 -16.48 13.69 6.18
C LEU A 187 -15.00 13.48 6.52
N PHE A 188 -14.71 12.54 7.37
CA PHE A 188 -13.33 12.28 7.81
C PHE A 188 -12.36 12.05 6.66
N GLU A 189 -12.73 11.29 5.65
CA GLU A 189 -11.85 10.96 4.52
C GLU A 189 -11.63 12.17 3.59
N GLU A 190 -12.55 13.13 3.60
CA GLU A 190 -12.56 14.31 2.71
C GLU A 190 -11.89 15.55 3.35
N TRP A 191 -11.29 15.40 4.54
CA TRP A 191 -10.70 16.50 5.30
C TRP A 191 -9.70 17.33 4.50
N SER A 192 -8.97 16.74 3.56
CA SER A 192 -7.96 17.41 2.73
C SER A 192 -8.54 18.49 1.81
N VAL A 193 -9.85 18.47 1.57
CA VAL A 193 -10.56 19.46 0.73
C VAL A 193 -10.79 20.77 1.47
N PHE A 194 -11.07 20.71 2.78
CA PHE A 194 -11.55 21.86 3.54
C PHE A 194 -10.85 22.11 4.88
N LEU A 195 -10.34 21.10 5.57
CA LEU A 195 -9.87 21.22 6.94
C LEU A 195 -8.65 22.13 7.05
N THR A 196 -8.79 23.24 7.76
CA THR A 196 -7.69 24.15 8.10
C THR A 196 -7.00 23.72 9.39
N GLU A 197 -5.88 24.36 9.74
CA GLU A 197 -5.21 24.15 11.01
C GLU A 197 -6.11 24.55 12.20
N ASP A 198 -6.85 25.66 12.05
CA ASP A 198 -7.83 26.10 13.06
C ASP A 198 -8.93 25.06 13.26
N ASP A 199 -9.47 24.49 12.18
CA ASP A 199 -10.49 23.44 12.27
C ASP A 199 -9.94 22.17 12.92
N TYR A 200 -8.69 21.81 12.65
CA TYR A 200 -8.04 20.65 13.26
C TYR A 200 -7.98 20.76 14.78
N TYR A 201 -7.65 21.95 15.30
CA TYR A 201 -7.65 22.17 16.73
C TYR A 201 -9.05 22.41 17.33
N LYS A 202 -9.99 22.92 16.54
CA LYS A 202 -11.36 23.21 16.96
C LYS A 202 -12.24 21.95 17.04
N TYR A 203 -12.03 20.99 16.15
CA TYR A 203 -12.90 19.81 16.03
C TYR A 203 -12.15 18.52 16.39
N ASP A 204 -12.35 18.03 17.60
CA ASP A 204 -11.74 16.80 18.11
C ASP A 204 -12.02 15.57 17.25
N GLU A 205 -13.20 15.51 16.61
CA GLU A 205 -13.58 14.42 15.73
C GLU A 205 -12.61 14.24 14.57
N PHE A 206 -12.17 15.34 13.95
CA PHE A 206 -11.17 15.28 12.88
C PHE A 206 -9.79 15.02 13.43
N ARG A 207 -9.38 15.72 14.48
CA ARG A 207 -8.05 15.61 15.08
C ARG A 207 -7.73 14.16 15.49
N ILE A 208 -8.59 13.56 16.31
CA ILE A 208 -8.37 12.21 16.84
C ILE A 208 -8.26 11.17 15.72
N GLN A 209 -9.11 11.25 14.71
CA GLN A 209 -9.10 10.29 13.61
C GLN A 209 -7.90 10.48 12.69
N ILE A 210 -7.52 11.73 12.38
CA ILE A 210 -6.35 12.04 11.56
C ILE A 210 -5.07 11.57 12.25
N ASP A 211 -4.89 11.86 13.54
CA ASP A 211 -3.72 11.44 14.31
C ASP A 211 -3.61 9.92 14.39
N LYS A 212 -4.73 9.24 14.61
CA LYS A 212 -4.80 7.78 14.62
C LYS A 212 -4.38 7.17 13.28
N ARG A 213 -4.76 7.79 12.18
CA ARG A 213 -4.50 7.28 10.83
C ARG A 213 -3.09 7.58 10.35
N LEU A 214 -2.63 8.82 10.51
CA LEU A 214 -1.35 9.27 9.97
C LEU A 214 -0.16 8.89 10.86
N LYS A 215 -0.38 8.70 12.17
CA LYS A 215 0.67 8.31 13.15
C LYS A 215 1.94 9.16 13.10
N LYS A 216 1.87 10.39 12.59
CA LYS A 216 2.97 11.33 12.40
C LYS A 216 2.54 12.73 12.82
N ASP A 217 3.47 13.66 12.84
CA ASP A 217 3.15 15.08 13.04
C ASP A 217 2.21 15.57 11.93
N THR A 218 0.94 15.62 12.27
CA THR A 218 -0.16 15.92 11.36
C THR A 218 -0.06 17.34 10.79
N ARG A 219 0.63 18.26 11.49
CA ARG A 219 0.81 19.66 11.08
C ARG A 219 1.49 19.78 9.71
N MET A 220 2.39 18.88 9.36
CA MET A 220 2.96 18.84 8.00
C MET A 220 1.92 18.77 6.89
N TRP A 221 0.77 18.15 7.18
CA TRP A 221 -0.27 17.90 6.19
C TRP A 221 -1.33 19.00 6.16
N LEU A 222 -1.41 19.80 7.23
CA LEU A 222 -2.37 20.91 7.34
C LEU A 222 -1.92 22.17 6.57
N GLY A 223 -0.62 22.34 6.31
CA GLY A 223 -0.07 23.50 5.59
C GLY A 223 -0.42 23.57 4.09
N GLY A 224 -1.03 22.54 3.51
CA GLY A 224 -1.45 22.53 2.11
C GLY A 224 -2.63 23.48 1.86
N LYS A 225 -2.60 24.24 0.73
CA LYS A 225 -3.72 25.08 0.32
C LYS A 225 -4.99 24.24 0.13
N ARG A 226 -6.07 24.63 0.83
CA ARG A 226 -7.40 24.00 0.71
C ARG A 226 -8.17 24.62 -0.45
N ILE A 227 -9.05 23.82 -1.06
CA ILE A 227 -9.93 24.31 -2.15
C ILE A 227 -11.02 25.18 -1.56
N ILE A 228 -11.65 24.73 -0.47
CA ILE A 228 -12.61 25.50 0.31
C ILE A 228 -12.09 25.54 1.74
N PRO A 229 -11.47 26.64 2.20
CA PRO A 229 -10.82 26.67 3.49
C PRO A 229 -11.84 26.80 4.63
N GLY A 230 -11.97 25.73 5.42
CA GLY A 230 -12.80 25.67 6.61
C GLY A 230 -14.02 24.76 6.48
N TYR A 231 -14.30 24.03 7.57
CA TYR A 231 -15.45 23.12 7.64
C TYR A 231 -16.79 23.83 7.42
N GLU A 232 -16.98 25.01 8.04
CA GLU A 232 -18.23 25.76 7.88
C GLU A 232 -18.39 26.34 6.47
N ALA A 233 -17.28 26.74 5.82
CA ALA A 233 -17.32 27.17 4.43
C ALA A 233 -17.67 25.99 3.49
N PHE A 234 -17.12 24.80 3.74
CA PHE A 234 -17.47 23.59 2.98
C PHE A 234 -18.95 23.21 3.18
N LYS A 235 -19.43 23.24 4.42
CA LYS A 235 -20.84 22.98 4.73
C LYS A 235 -21.78 23.93 3.99
N LYS A 236 -21.47 25.23 4.01
CA LYS A 236 -22.23 26.24 3.28
C LYS A 236 -22.23 25.98 1.77
N TYR A 237 -21.06 25.67 1.21
CA TYR A 237 -20.93 25.30 -0.21
C TYR A 237 -21.85 24.14 -0.59
N ILE A 238 -21.87 23.05 0.21
CA ILE A 238 -22.76 21.91 -0.02
C ILE A 238 -24.24 22.32 0.05
N GLN A 239 -24.62 23.19 1.02
CA GLN A 239 -25.99 23.69 1.13
C GLN A 239 -26.43 24.52 -0.08
N ASP A 240 -25.51 25.33 -0.62
CA ASP A 240 -25.81 26.19 -1.75
C ASP A 240 -25.99 25.41 -3.06
N ILE A 241 -25.18 24.38 -3.30
CA ILE A 241 -25.34 23.52 -4.48
C ILE A 241 -26.57 22.61 -4.41
N ASN A 242 -27.06 22.27 -3.22
CA ASN A 242 -28.28 21.45 -3.03
C ASN A 242 -29.59 22.26 -3.19
N LYS A 243 -29.52 23.60 -3.35
CA LYS A 243 -30.69 24.47 -3.61
C LYS A 243 -30.99 24.62 -5.09
N ILE A 244 -30.10 24.17 -5.97
CA ILE A 244 -30.23 24.22 -7.41
C ILE A 244 -30.81 22.89 -7.91
#